data_74396cd2030051d886b86031ab3086d6
#
_entry.id   74396cd2030051d886b86031ab3086d6
#
_cell.length_a   1.000
_cell.length_b   1.000
_cell.length_c   1.000
_cell.angle_alpha   90.00
_cell.angle_beta   90.00
_cell.angle_gamma   90.00
#
_symmetry.space_group_name_H-M   'P 1'
#
loop_
_entity.id
_entity.type
_entity.pdbx_description
1 polymer ?
#
loop_
_entity_poly.entity_id
_entity_poly.type
_entity_poly.pdbx_seq_one_letter_code
_entity_poly.pdbx_strand_id
1 'polypeptide(L)'
;SGKSGLGVELAARRNGEVISADSRQVFRGLDLGSGKITPEEMRGVKHHLLDVREPGEFFSMKDFQQLAYAAIDDIRARGKQPFLVGGTGLYVACVTEGYVLSEIEPDLAYRNELEKLETPELYRMLMEKMPDAQVDSPNNRNRVMRLLERIEAGDMHRAAPQPRYDVLKLGVTWDKKTLDARIDERLERRMREGMADEVRGLLEAGCPREFLYKLGLEYRFLCRLVDGEFASEKQMCEELARAIKQFARRQMTWFRRDKTILWLDMAGDPVGQALEAVDAFLAGA
;
A
#
# COMPACT_ATOMS: atom_id res chain seq x y z
N SER A 1 13.51 1.26 1.43
CA SER A 1 13.78 -0.18 1.23
C SER A 1 14.42 -0.49 -0.13
N GLY A 2 14.33 0.40 -1.13
CA GLY A 2 14.92 0.20 -2.46
C GLY A 2 13.99 -0.43 -3.51
N LYS A 3 12.76 -0.82 -3.15
CA LYS A 3 11.79 -1.43 -4.08
C LYS A 3 11.54 -0.60 -5.35
N SER A 4 11.26 0.70 -5.18
CA SER A 4 10.95 1.58 -6.33
C SER A 4 12.14 1.71 -7.27
N GLY A 5 13.35 1.93 -6.74
CA GLY A 5 14.56 2.01 -7.56
C GLY A 5 14.86 0.71 -8.32
N LEU A 6 14.69 -0.45 -7.67
CA LEU A 6 14.83 -1.76 -8.34
C LEU A 6 13.75 -1.93 -9.43
N GLY A 7 12.49 -1.57 -9.14
CA GLY A 7 11.41 -1.65 -10.12
C GLY A 7 11.66 -0.77 -11.35
N VAL A 8 12.15 0.45 -11.16
CA VAL A 8 12.55 1.35 -12.27
C VAL A 8 13.68 0.75 -13.09
N GLU A 9 14.72 0.20 -12.42
CA GLU A 9 15.85 -0.41 -13.11
C GLU A 9 15.45 -1.59 -13.98
N LEU A 10 14.60 -2.49 -13.44
CA LEU A 10 14.08 -3.64 -14.18
C LEU A 10 13.19 -3.19 -15.37
N ALA A 11 12.29 -2.24 -15.13
CA ALA A 11 11.41 -1.72 -16.16
C ALA A 11 12.20 -1.04 -17.29
N ALA A 12 13.21 -0.23 -16.97
CA ALA A 12 14.06 0.41 -17.96
C ALA A 12 14.82 -0.59 -18.82
N ARG A 13 15.33 -1.68 -18.21
CA ARG A 13 16.11 -2.71 -18.92
C ARG A 13 15.27 -3.73 -19.68
N ARG A 14 13.98 -3.84 -19.42
CA ARG A 14 13.09 -4.84 -20.02
C ARG A 14 11.90 -4.23 -20.74
N ASN A 15 12.06 -3.03 -21.29
CA ASN A 15 11.02 -2.31 -22.02
C ASN A 15 9.67 -2.30 -21.26
N GLY A 16 9.74 -2.02 -19.96
CA GLY A 16 8.60 -2.14 -19.08
C GLY A 16 8.05 -0.82 -18.59
N GLU A 17 6.92 -0.91 -17.90
CA GLU A 17 6.28 0.20 -17.19
C GLU A 17 5.92 -0.25 -15.78
N VAL A 18 5.92 0.70 -14.83
CA VAL A 18 5.65 0.42 -13.42
C VAL A 18 4.21 0.72 -13.07
N ILE A 19 3.60 -0.16 -12.28
CA ILE A 19 2.28 0.03 -11.66
C ILE A 19 2.49 0.15 -10.16
N SER A 20 2.17 1.31 -9.57
CA SER A 20 2.36 1.52 -8.13
C SER A 20 1.31 0.76 -7.32
N ALA A 21 1.76 -0.09 -6.39
CA ALA A 21 0.91 -0.80 -5.43
C ALA A 21 1.08 -0.22 -4.02
N ASP A 22 0.80 1.08 -3.89
CA ASP A 22 0.83 1.80 -2.62
C ASP A 22 -0.50 2.57 -2.42
N SER A 23 -1.17 2.30 -1.30
CA SER A 23 -2.50 2.84 -1.00
C SER A 23 -2.53 4.34 -0.68
N ARG A 24 -1.38 4.99 -0.54
CA ARG A 24 -1.27 6.43 -0.29
C ARG A 24 -0.84 7.20 -1.54
N GLN A 25 0.00 6.59 -2.39
CA GLN A 25 0.50 7.22 -3.62
C GLN A 25 -0.57 7.39 -4.70
N VAL A 26 -1.73 6.77 -4.54
CA VAL A 26 -2.89 6.95 -5.42
C VAL A 26 -3.51 8.34 -5.30
N PHE A 27 -3.27 9.04 -4.19
CA PHE A 27 -3.84 10.38 -3.95
C PHE A 27 -2.91 11.48 -4.44
N ARG A 28 -3.49 12.47 -5.13
CA ARG A 28 -2.80 13.65 -5.64
C ARG A 28 -2.29 14.53 -4.51
N GLY A 29 -1.07 15.08 -4.67
CA GLY A 29 -0.48 15.99 -3.68
C GLY A 29 -0.02 15.32 -2.37
N LEU A 30 -0.14 13.99 -2.24
CA LEU A 30 0.43 13.23 -1.14
C LEU A 30 1.79 12.67 -1.58
N ASP A 31 2.81 13.49 -1.59
CA ASP A 31 4.10 13.18 -2.23
C ASP A 31 5.18 12.80 -1.21
N LEU A 32 5.58 13.75 -0.38
CA LEU A 32 6.65 13.53 0.61
C LEU A 32 6.23 12.55 1.70
N GLY A 33 5.04 12.71 2.27
CA GLY A 33 4.51 11.84 3.32
C GLY A 33 4.29 10.40 2.83
N SER A 34 3.83 10.18 1.61
CA SER A 34 3.67 8.85 1.02
C SER A 34 4.99 8.26 0.51
N GLY A 35 5.96 9.12 0.24
CA GLY A 35 7.21 8.77 -0.43
C GLY A 35 7.01 8.37 -1.86
N LYS A 36 6.14 9.11 -2.54
CA LYS A 36 5.93 8.98 -3.97
C LYS A 36 7.23 9.17 -4.72
N ILE A 37 7.44 8.39 -5.75
CA ILE A 37 8.62 8.49 -6.59
C ILE A 37 8.57 9.79 -7.40
N THR A 38 9.70 10.51 -7.49
CA THR A 38 9.78 11.76 -8.26
C THR A 38 9.98 11.48 -9.75
N PRO A 39 9.70 12.46 -10.64
CA PRO A 39 9.99 12.34 -12.07
C PRO A 39 11.45 11.99 -12.39
N GLU A 40 12.39 12.53 -11.61
CA GLU A 40 13.82 12.27 -11.75
C GLU A 40 14.14 10.82 -11.38
N GLU A 41 13.55 10.32 -10.30
CA GLU A 41 13.71 8.94 -9.84
C GLU A 41 13.06 7.94 -10.79
N MET A 42 12.00 8.34 -11.52
CA MET A 42 11.34 7.52 -12.56
C MET A 42 12.24 7.26 -13.77
N ARG A 43 13.21 8.12 -14.05
CA ARG A 43 14.19 7.96 -15.14
C ARG A 43 13.55 7.71 -16.51
N GLY A 44 12.39 8.35 -16.77
CA GLY A 44 11.64 8.19 -18.01
C GLY A 44 10.78 6.92 -18.10
N VAL A 45 10.81 6.06 -17.09
CA VAL A 45 9.91 4.90 -17.00
C VAL A 45 8.50 5.39 -16.65
N LYS A 46 7.51 5.04 -17.48
CA LYS A 46 6.12 5.39 -17.20
C LYS A 46 5.61 4.67 -15.95
N HIS A 47 4.97 5.43 -15.06
CA HIS A 47 4.32 4.91 -13.86
C HIS A 47 2.80 5.07 -13.97
N HIS A 48 2.09 4.06 -13.51
CA HIS A 48 0.64 4.00 -13.44
C HIS A 48 0.18 3.96 -11.99
N LEU A 49 -1.06 4.36 -11.74
CA LEU A 49 -1.71 4.37 -10.43
C LEU A 49 -1.05 5.31 -9.41
N LEU A 50 -0.39 6.34 -9.88
CA LEU A 50 -0.04 7.52 -9.10
C LEU A 50 -1.06 8.62 -9.39
N ASP A 51 -1.47 9.39 -8.37
CA ASP A 51 -2.32 10.59 -8.54
C ASP A 51 -3.66 10.33 -9.27
N VAL A 52 -4.28 9.18 -9.01
CA VAL A 52 -5.54 8.77 -9.65
C VAL A 52 -6.80 9.19 -8.87
N ARG A 53 -6.62 9.75 -7.66
CA ARG A 53 -7.71 10.23 -6.78
C ARG A 53 -7.33 11.55 -6.12
N GLU A 54 -8.35 12.35 -5.81
CA GLU A 54 -8.17 13.54 -4.99
C GLU A 54 -8.14 13.16 -3.49
N PRO A 55 -7.41 13.92 -2.65
CA PRO A 55 -7.42 13.72 -1.21
C PRO A 55 -8.84 13.82 -0.63
N GLY A 56 -9.20 12.83 0.19
CA GLY A 56 -10.55 12.74 0.77
C GLY A 56 -11.53 11.87 0.01
N GLU A 57 -11.26 11.56 -1.26
CA GLU A 57 -12.08 10.61 -2.00
C GLU A 57 -11.91 9.17 -1.48
N PHE A 58 -12.99 8.40 -1.60
CA PHE A 58 -12.95 6.98 -1.29
C PHE A 58 -12.19 6.22 -2.39
N PHE A 59 -11.30 5.33 -1.97
CA PHE A 59 -10.56 4.43 -2.87
C PHE A 59 -10.43 3.05 -2.24
N SER A 60 -11.08 2.08 -2.83
CA SER A 60 -11.12 0.71 -2.33
C SER A 60 -10.06 -0.20 -2.95
N MET A 61 -9.89 -1.39 -2.37
CA MET A 61 -9.08 -2.45 -2.96
C MET A 61 -9.62 -2.91 -4.32
N LYS A 62 -10.95 -2.82 -4.53
CA LYS A 62 -11.60 -3.15 -5.81
C LYS A 62 -11.24 -2.13 -6.89
N ASP A 63 -11.30 -0.82 -6.57
CA ASP A 63 -10.86 0.23 -7.49
C ASP A 63 -9.42 0.03 -7.91
N PHE A 64 -8.55 -0.25 -6.92
CA PHE A 64 -7.15 -0.55 -7.20
C PHE A 64 -6.99 -1.75 -8.13
N GLN A 65 -7.66 -2.87 -7.85
CA GLN A 65 -7.55 -4.10 -8.65
C GLN A 65 -8.00 -3.86 -10.09
N GLN A 66 -9.12 -3.19 -10.31
CA GLN A 66 -9.65 -2.88 -11.63
C GLN A 66 -8.69 -2.01 -12.43
N LEU A 67 -8.18 -0.92 -11.81
CA LEU A 67 -7.21 -0.04 -12.46
C LEU A 67 -5.88 -0.75 -12.74
N ALA A 68 -5.44 -1.62 -11.83
CA ALA A 68 -4.22 -2.39 -12.02
C ALA A 68 -4.35 -3.38 -13.18
N TYR A 69 -5.47 -4.09 -13.28
CA TYR A 69 -5.74 -4.98 -14.41
C TYR A 69 -5.80 -4.22 -15.74
N ALA A 70 -6.52 -3.10 -15.79
CA ALA A 70 -6.57 -2.26 -16.99
C ALA A 70 -5.17 -1.77 -17.41
N ALA A 71 -4.34 -1.36 -16.45
CA ALA A 71 -2.97 -0.95 -16.71
C ALA A 71 -2.10 -2.12 -17.23
N ILE A 72 -2.20 -3.31 -16.60
CA ILE A 72 -1.46 -4.50 -17.05
C ILE A 72 -1.84 -4.86 -18.48
N ASP A 73 -3.13 -4.90 -18.78
CA ASP A 73 -3.64 -5.28 -20.11
C ASP A 73 -3.21 -4.26 -21.18
N ASP A 74 -3.27 -2.94 -20.88
CA ASP A 74 -2.77 -1.89 -21.78
C ASP A 74 -1.26 -1.99 -22.04
N ILE A 75 -0.46 -2.18 -20.98
CA ILE A 75 1.00 -2.34 -21.09
C ILE A 75 1.34 -3.54 -21.99
N ARG A 76 0.69 -4.69 -21.75
CA ARG A 76 0.89 -5.92 -22.53
C ARG A 76 0.45 -5.77 -23.98
N ALA A 77 -0.69 -5.11 -24.22
CA ALA A 77 -1.18 -4.83 -25.58
C ALA A 77 -0.19 -3.98 -26.40
N ARG A 78 0.62 -3.16 -25.74
CA ARG A 78 1.71 -2.38 -26.35
C ARG A 78 3.03 -3.15 -26.48
N GLY A 79 3.07 -4.43 -26.17
CA GLY A 79 4.28 -5.28 -26.21
C GLY A 79 5.31 -4.92 -25.14
N LYS A 80 4.85 -4.36 -24.03
CA LYS A 80 5.72 -3.98 -22.89
C LYS A 80 5.51 -4.89 -21.69
N GLN A 81 6.46 -4.87 -20.76
CA GLN A 81 6.42 -5.68 -19.54
C GLN A 81 5.85 -4.87 -18.36
N PRO A 82 4.75 -5.32 -17.72
CA PRO A 82 4.24 -4.69 -16.52
C PRO A 82 5.04 -5.10 -15.27
N PHE A 83 5.40 -4.12 -14.43
CA PHE A 83 6.03 -4.32 -13.14
C PHE A 83 5.15 -3.74 -12.04
N LEU A 84 4.54 -4.60 -11.23
CA LEU A 84 3.75 -4.18 -10.06
C LEU A 84 4.69 -3.93 -8.88
N VAL A 85 4.85 -2.69 -8.44
CA VAL A 85 5.84 -2.29 -7.45
C VAL A 85 5.18 -1.59 -6.27
N GLY A 86 5.32 -2.14 -5.06
CA GLY A 86 4.73 -1.50 -3.90
C GLY A 86 4.96 -2.21 -2.57
N GLY A 87 4.38 -1.67 -1.52
CA GLY A 87 4.48 -2.19 -0.15
C GLY A 87 3.13 -2.49 0.50
N THR A 88 2.02 -2.21 -0.18
CA THR A 88 0.68 -2.55 0.30
C THR A 88 0.38 -4.00 -0.05
N GLY A 89 0.66 -4.91 0.90
CA GLY A 89 0.57 -6.36 0.67
C GLY A 89 -0.79 -6.82 0.13
N LEU A 90 -1.89 -6.24 0.62
CA LEU A 90 -3.24 -6.54 0.11
C LEU A 90 -3.43 -6.13 -1.35
N TYR A 91 -2.83 -5.01 -1.79
CA TYR A 91 -2.89 -4.56 -3.19
C TYR A 91 -2.11 -5.50 -4.10
N VAL A 92 -0.92 -5.89 -3.67
CA VAL A 92 -0.13 -6.88 -4.41
C VAL A 92 -0.91 -8.19 -4.51
N ALA A 93 -1.38 -8.74 -3.39
CA ALA A 93 -2.08 -10.01 -3.34
C ALA A 93 -3.38 -10.00 -4.15
N CYS A 94 -4.21 -8.95 -4.07
CA CYS A 94 -5.47 -8.92 -4.81
C CYS A 94 -5.29 -9.00 -6.33
N VAL A 95 -4.19 -8.48 -6.85
CA VAL A 95 -3.85 -8.57 -8.28
C VAL A 95 -3.18 -9.89 -8.62
N THR A 96 -2.14 -10.29 -7.86
CA THR A 96 -1.32 -11.46 -8.19
C THR A 96 -2.01 -12.78 -7.90
N GLU A 97 -2.89 -12.82 -6.90
CA GLU A 97 -3.66 -14.01 -6.54
C GLU A 97 -5.08 -13.99 -7.11
N GLY A 98 -5.48 -12.87 -7.73
CA GLY A 98 -6.79 -12.77 -8.39
C GLY A 98 -7.95 -12.83 -7.40
N TYR A 99 -7.95 -12.00 -6.35
CA TYR A 99 -9.04 -11.97 -5.39
C TYR A 99 -10.37 -11.64 -6.08
N VAL A 100 -11.37 -12.44 -5.84
CA VAL A 100 -12.76 -12.14 -6.23
C VAL A 100 -13.35 -11.25 -5.16
N LEU A 101 -13.48 -9.97 -5.49
CA LEU A 101 -13.97 -8.96 -4.57
C LEU A 101 -15.47 -8.76 -4.74
N SER A 102 -16.14 -8.41 -3.63
CA SER A 102 -17.57 -8.12 -3.62
C SER A 102 -17.92 -7.01 -4.62
N GLU A 103 -18.98 -7.21 -5.39
CA GLU A 103 -19.54 -6.19 -6.29
C GLU A 103 -20.33 -5.11 -5.53
N ILE A 104 -20.67 -5.38 -4.28
CA ILE A 104 -21.43 -4.44 -3.45
C ILE A 104 -20.53 -3.29 -3.02
N GLU A 105 -20.97 -2.08 -3.37
CA GLU A 105 -20.32 -0.86 -2.90
C GLU A 105 -20.50 -0.69 -1.39
N PRO A 106 -19.53 -0.07 -0.70
CA PRO A 106 -19.67 0.23 0.72
C PRO A 106 -20.85 1.17 0.98
N ASP A 107 -21.75 0.79 1.87
CA ASP A 107 -22.75 1.70 2.41
C ASP A 107 -22.06 2.65 3.41
N LEU A 108 -21.79 3.87 2.95
CA LEU A 108 -21.10 4.88 3.75
C LEU A 108 -21.94 5.32 4.96
N ALA A 109 -23.27 5.32 4.86
CA ALA A 109 -24.14 5.67 5.98
C ALA A 109 -24.07 4.60 7.07
N TYR A 110 -24.23 3.35 6.71
CA TYR A 110 -24.08 2.23 7.64
C TYR A 110 -22.66 2.13 8.21
N ARG A 111 -21.64 2.37 7.39
CA ARG A 111 -20.24 2.41 7.85
C ARG A 111 -20.02 3.49 8.90
N ASN A 112 -20.58 4.68 8.72
CA ASN A 112 -20.49 5.76 9.71
C ASN A 112 -21.16 5.40 11.04
N GLU A 113 -22.25 4.62 11.03
CA GLU A 113 -22.84 4.10 12.27
C GLU A 113 -21.91 3.06 12.94
N LEU A 114 -21.35 2.15 12.17
CA LEU A 114 -20.39 1.16 12.69
C LEU A 114 -19.12 1.83 13.25
N GLU A 115 -18.69 2.96 12.68
CA GLU A 115 -17.53 3.70 13.17
C GLU A 115 -17.72 4.32 14.56
N LYS A 116 -18.94 4.46 15.04
CA LYS A 116 -19.24 4.95 16.40
C LYS A 116 -19.05 3.88 17.48
N LEU A 117 -19.02 2.60 17.08
CA LEU A 117 -18.94 1.45 17.99
C LEU A 117 -17.48 1.03 18.22
N GLU A 118 -17.18 0.47 19.39
CA GLU A 118 -15.87 -0.09 19.68
C GLU A 118 -15.66 -1.46 19.00
N THR A 119 -14.41 -1.82 18.72
CA THR A 119 -14.10 -3.08 18.00
C THR A 119 -14.67 -4.34 18.65
N PRO A 120 -14.67 -4.51 19.99
CA PRO A 120 -15.31 -5.66 20.63
C PRO A 120 -16.82 -5.72 20.40
N GLU A 121 -17.48 -4.57 20.33
CA GLU A 121 -18.92 -4.48 20.08
C GLU A 121 -19.26 -4.85 18.63
N LEU A 122 -18.49 -4.34 17.67
CA LEU A 122 -18.59 -4.73 16.26
C LEU A 122 -18.41 -6.24 16.08
N TYR A 123 -17.45 -6.83 16.79
CA TYR A 123 -17.21 -8.27 16.72
C TYR A 123 -18.38 -9.08 17.31
N ARG A 124 -18.94 -8.63 18.43
CA ARG A 124 -20.16 -9.24 19.00
C ARG A 124 -21.33 -9.20 18.02
N MET A 125 -21.61 -8.03 17.43
CA MET A 125 -22.64 -7.90 16.39
C MET A 125 -22.41 -8.85 15.19
N LEU A 126 -21.15 -9.01 14.79
CA LEU A 126 -20.80 -9.95 13.72
C LEU A 126 -21.12 -11.40 14.13
N MET A 127 -20.77 -11.80 15.33
CA MET A 127 -21.06 -13.16 15.83
C MET A 127 -22.56 -13.42 16.03
N GLU A 128 -23.34 -12.41 16.42
CA GLU A 128 -24.79 -12.51 16.50
C GLU A 128 -25.44 -12.72 15.11
N LYS A 129 -24.96 -11.98 14.08
CA LYS A 129 -25.47 -12.09 12.70
C LYS A 129 -24.92 -13.33 11.96
N MET A 130 -23.73 -13.78 12.30
CA MET A 130 -23.02 -14.88 11.63
C MET A 130 -22.13 -15.64 12.63
N PRO A 131 -22.71 -16.55 13.43
CA PRO A 131 -21.96 -17.30 14.46
C PRO A 131 -20.76 -18.08 13.91
N ASP A 132 -20.85 -18.56 12.67
CA ASP A 132 -19.80 -19.33 12.00
C ASP A 132 -18.79 -18.47 11.22
N ALA A 133 -18.83 -17.13 11.38
CA ALA A 133 -17.92 -16.25 10.69
C ALA A 133 -16.46 -16.55 11.08
N GLN A 134 -15.68 -17.05 10.13
CA GLN A 134 -14.24 -17.21 10.30
C GLN A 134 -13.55 -15.86 10.13
N VAL A 135 -13.18 -15.25 11.25
CA VAL A 135 -12.44 -13.97 11.28
C VAL A 135 -11.03 -14.24 11.79
N ASP A 136 -10.06 -14.32 10.88
CA ASP A 136 -8.64 -14.57 11.23
C ASP A 136 -8.04 -13.52 12.17
N SER A 137 -8.70 -12.38 12.30
CA SER A 137 -8.28 -11.28 13.17
C SER A 137 -9.48 -10.51 13.71
N PRO A 138 -10.06 -10.94 14.85
CA PRO A 138 -11.22 -10.27 15.47
C PRO A 138 -10.91 -8.82 15.89
N ASN A 139 -9.66 -8.48 16.10
CA ASN A 139 -9.21 -7.13 16.42
C ASN A 139 -9.01 -6.23 15.18
N ASN A 140 -9.20 -6.75 13.97
CA ASN A 140 -9.13 -5.94 12.75
C ASN A 140 -10.48 -5.28 12.48
N ARG A 141 -10.66 -4.08 13.04
CA ARG A 141 -11.87 -3.27 12.93
C ARG A 141 -12.40 -3.18 11.50
N ASN A 142 -11.55 -2.81 10.55
CA ASN A 142 -11.95 -2.63 9.16
C ASN A 142 -12.48 -3.93 8.52
N ARG A 143 -11.89 -5.06 8.88
CA ARG A 143 -12.33 -6.37 8.39
C ARG A 143 -13.68 -6.76 8.98
N VAL A 144 -13.88 -6.53 10.28
CA VAL A 144 -15.15 -6.81 10.96
C VAL A 144 -16.26 -5.92 10.37
N MET A 145 -16.01 -4.62 10.23
CA MET A 145 -16.97 -3.69 9.62
C MET A 145 -17.34 -4.11 8.19
N ARG A 146 -16.34 -4.48 7.37
CA ARG A 146 -16.63 -4.93 5.99
C ARG A 146 -17.46 -6.20 5.94
N LEU A 147 -17.27 -7.12 6.86
CA LEU A 147 -18.11 -8.31 6.96
C LEU A 147 -19.55 -7.96 7.35
N LEU A 148 -19.74 -7.04 8.32
CA LEU A 148 -21.06 -6.56 8.71
C LEU A 148 -21.77 -5.87 7.53
N GLU A 149 -21.08 -5.00 6.77
CA GLU A 149 -21.62 -4.39 5.56
C GLU A 149 -22.09 -5.43 4.53
N ARG A 150 -21.27 -6.46 4.30
CA ARG A 150 -21.60 -7.53 3.35
C ARG A 150 -22.79 -8.35 3.80
N ILE A 151 -22.89 -8.67 5.09
CA ILE A 151 -24.06 -9.36 5.66
C ILE A 151 -25.32 -8.53 5.49
N GLU A 152 -25.26 -7.24 5.79
CA GLU A 152 -26.40 -6.33 5.64
C GLU A 152 -26.89 -6.24 4.19
N ALA A 153 -25.94 -6.25 3.26
CA ALA A 153 -26.23 -6.23 1.83
C ALA A 153 -26.58 -7.62 1.23
N GLY A 154 -26.64 -8.68 2.06
CA GLY A 154 -26.94 -10.05 1.60
C GLY A 154 -25.81 -10.73 0.81
N ASP A 155 -24.61 -10.17 0.81
CA ASP A 155 -23.44 -10.74 0.11
C ASP A 155 -22.64 -11.66 1.04
N MET A 156 -23.08 -12.91 1.10
CA MET A 156 -22.42 -13.96 1.89
C MET A 156 -21.41 -14.78 1.07
N HIS A 157 -21.32 -14.53 -0.24
CA HIS A 157 -20.53 -15.37 -1.14
C HIS A 157 -19.03 -15.13 -0.99
N ARG A 158 -18.28 -16.20 -0.74
CA ARG A 158 -16.80 -16.23 -0.80
C ARG A 158 -16.39 -17.04 -2.03
N ALA A 159 -16.00 -16.35 -3.09
CA ALA A 159 -15.39 -17.02 -4.23
C ALA A 159 -13.90 -17.28 -3.96
N ALA A 160 -13.41 -18.41 -4.47
CA ALA A 160 -11.97 -18.69 -4.45
C ALA A 160 -11.22 -17.70 -5.35
N PRO A 161 -9.97 -17.35 -5.01
CA PRO A 161 -9.12 -16.53 -5.86
C PRO A 161 -8.98 -17.13 -7.27
N GLN A 162 -8.95 -16.25 -8.28
CA GLN A 162 -8.83 -16.59 -9.70
C GLN A 162 -7.67 -15.82 -10.33
N PRO A 163 -6.42 -16.35 -10.24
CA PRO A 163 -5.26 -15.69 -10.83
C PRO A 163 -5.44 -15.46 -12.34
N ARG A 164 -5.17 -14.24 -12.81
CA ARG A 164 -5.28 -13.86 -14.23
C ARG A 164 -3.96 -13.96 -14.99
N TYR A 165 -2.85 -13.96 -14.28
CA TYR A 165 -1.51 -13.89 -14.85
C TYR A 165 -0.58 -14.84 -14.13
N ASP A 166 0.41 -15.35 -14.86
CA ASP A 166 1.61 -15.89 -14.23
C ASP A 166 2.45 -14.74 -13.68
N VAL A 167 3.00 -14.90 -12.49
CA VAL A 167 3.65 -13.81 -11.75
C VAL A 167 4.96 -14.28 -11.14
N LEU A 168 6.06 -13.62 -11.49
CA LEU A 168 7.30 -13.67 -10.73
C LEU A 168 7.26 -12.67 -9.58
N LYS A 169 7.42 -13.14 -8.35
CA LYS A 169 7.42 -12.31 -7.15
C LYS A 169 8.84 -12.11 -6.63
N LEU A 170 9.30 -10.86 -6.61
CA LEU A 170 10.61 -10.47 -6.09
C LEU A 170 10.43 -9.66 -4.80
N GLY A 171 11.10 -10.06 -3.73
CA GLY A 171 11.14 -9.35 -2.47
C GLY A 171 12.51 -8.75 -2.23
N VAL A 172 12.58 -7.56 -1.62
CA VAL A 172 13.84 -6.91 -1.25
C VAL A 172 14.08 -6.99 0.25
N THR A 173 15.29 -7.27 0.67
CA THR A 173 15.67 -7.33 2.07
C THR A 173 16.96 -6.57 2.35
N TRP A 174 17.10 -6.09 3.57
CA TRP A 174 18.30 -5.53 4.18
C TRP A 174 18.51 -6.18 5.52
N ASP A 175 19.72 -6.16 6.01
CA ASP A 175 19.95 -6.38 7.43
C ASP A 175 19.22 -5.31 8.26
N LYS A 176 18.86 -5.67 9.49
CA LYS A 176 18.01 -4.80 10.34
C LYS A 176 18.65 -3.44 10.62
N LYS A 177 19.98 -3.41 10.88
CA LYS A 177 20.70 -2.18 11.24
C LYS A 177 20.70 -1.20 10.07
N THR A 178 21.02 -1.69 8.87
CA THR A 178 21.01 -0.90 7.64
C THR A 178 19.61 -0.41 7.30
N LEU A 179 18.58 -1.26 7.42
CA LEU A 179 17.20 -0.84 7.17
C LEU A 179 16.76 0.27 8.13
N ASP A 180 17.05 0.11 9.42
CA ASP A 180 16.68 1.09 10.44
C ASP A 180 17.39 2.44 10.17
N ALA A 181 18.67 2.45 9.83
CA ALA A 181 19.41 3.67 9.47
C ALA A 181 18.85 4.36 8.22
N ARG A 182 18.52 3.59 7.16
CA ARG A 182 17.90 4.13 5.94
C ARG A 182 16.51 4.70 6.17
N ILE A 183 15.77 4.18 7.14
CA ILE A 183 14.48 4.74 7.55
C ILE A 183 14.68 6.11 8.20
N ASP A 184 15.61 6.21 9.14
CA ASP A 184 15.92 7.46 9.84
C ASP A 184 16.41 8.55 8.85
N GLU A 185 17.40 8.25 8.03
CA GLU A 185 17.93 9.17 7.01
C GLU A 185 16.83 9.67 6.04
N ARG A 186 15.97 8.76 5.58
CA ARG A 186 14.88 9.12 4.68
C ARG A 186 13.86 10.02 5.36
N LEU A 187 13.53 9.76 6.62
CA LEU A 187 12.60 10.61 7.39
C LEU A 187 13.19 12.01 7.57
N GLU A 188 14.45 12.11 8.01
CA GLU A 188 15.11 13.40 8.16
C GLU A 188 15.17 14.20 6.85
N ARG A 189 15.52 13.52 5.74
CA ARG A 189 15.54 14.16 4.43
C ARG A 189 14.18 14.73 4.05
N ARG A 190 13.11 13.94 4.17
CA ARG A 190 11.76 14.40 3.83
C ARG A 190 11.25 15.53 4.72
N MET A 191 11.61 15.52 6.00
CA MET A 191 11.29 16.65 6.89
C MET A 191 11.97 17.93 6.39
N ARG A 192 13.23 17.88 5.99
CA ARG A 192 13.93 19.03 5.40
C ARG A 192 13.38 19.46 4.04
N GLU A 193 12.84 18.54 3.27
CA GLU A 193 12.17 18.79 1.99
C GLU A 193 10.77 19.39 2.14
N GLY A 194 10.25 19.56 3.37
CA GLY A 194 8.97 20.20 3.65
C GLY A 194 7.80 19.26 3.86
N MET A 195 8.03 18.03 4.33
CA MET A 195 6.94 17.06 4.57
C MET A 195 5.87 17.58 5.56
N ALA A 196 6.24 18.44 6.53
CA ALA A 196 5.29 19.07 7.42
C ALA A 196 4.48 20.17 6.69
N ASP A 197 5.12 20.89 5.76
CA ASP A 197 4.44 21.92 4.96
C ASP A 197 3.46 21.33 3.96
N GLU A 198 3.77 20.13 3.39
CA GLU A 198 2.82 19.36 2.58
C GLU A 198 1.49 19.16 3.34
N VAL A 199 1.56 18.72 4.59
CA VAL A 199 0.34 18.47 5.38
C VAL A 199 -0.38 19.78 5.74
N ARG A 200 0.34 20.85 6.06
CA ARG A 200 -0.27 22.17 6.29
C ARG A 200 -1.01 22.65 5.04
N GLY A 201 -0.36 22.59 3.89
CA GLY A 201 -0.95 22.98 2.60
C GLY A 201 -2.18 22.13 2.23
N LEU A 202 -2.17 20.83 2.47
CA LEU A 202 -3.33 19.96 2.27
C LEU A 202 -4.52 20.37 3.16
N LEU A 203 -4.28 20.67 4.43
CA LEU A 203 -5.31 21.11 5.38
C LEU A 203 -5.86 22.50 5.00
N GLU A 204 -5.00 23.44 4.60
CA GLU A 204 -5.39 24.78 4.12
C GLU A 204 -6.20 24.72 2.83
N ALA A 205 -5.90 23.75 1.95
CA ALA A 205 -6.66 23.47 0.73
C ALA A 205 -7.99 22.75 0.99
N GLY A 206 -8.35 22.48 2.26
CA GLY A 206 -9.62 21.86 2.63
C GLY A 206 -9.62 20.33 2.66
N CYS A 207 -8.47 19.68 2.57
CA CYS A 207 -8.39 18.24 2.74
C CYS A 207 -8.90 17.84 4.13
N PRO A 208 -9.86 16.87 4.24
CA PRO A 208 -10.39 16.48 5.53
C PRO A 208 -9.31 15.93 6.46
N ARG A 209 -9.15 16.50 7.63
CA ARG A 209 -8.17 16.07 8.63
C ARG A 209 -8.32 14.58 8.98
N GLU A 210 -9.56 14.12 9.13
CA GLU A 210 -9.85 12.73 9.44
C GLU A 210 -9.35 11.77 8.36
N PHE A 211 -9.40 12.18 7.09
CA PHE A 211 -8.82 11.41 5.98
C PHE A 211 -7.31 11.24 6.17
N LEU A 212 -6.57 12.32 6.44
CA LEU A 212 -5.13 12.25 6.70
C LEU A 212 -4.80 11.38 7.91
N TYR A 213 -5.59 11.46 8.98
CA TYR A 213 -5.46 10.58 10.14
C TYR A 213 -5.64 9.10 9.81
N LYS A 214 -6.65 8.76 8.98
CA LYS A 214 -6.94 7.39 8.53
C LYS A 214 -5.85 6.82 7.62
N LEU A 215 -5.15 7.64 6.85
CA LEU A 215 -3.99 7.22 6.07
C LEU A 215 -2.84 6.66 6.94
N GLY A 216 -2.80 7.06 8.21
CA GLY A 216 -1.86 6.55 9.21
C GLY A 216 -0.43 7.04 9.04
N LEU A 217 0.49 6.45 9.83
CA LEU A 217 1.93 6.78 9.85
C LEU A 217 2.20 8.28 9.67
N GLU A 218 2.96 8.63 8.63
CA GLU A 218 3.47 9.98 8.41
C GLU A 218 2.36 11.03 8.52
N TYR A 219 1.26 10.86 7.81
CA TYR A 219 0.16 11.83 7.79
C TYR A 219 -0.50 12.01 9.16
N ARG A 220 -0.72 10.93 9.91
CA ARG A 220 -1.26 11.01 11.26
C ARG A 220 -0.33 11.76 12.21
N PHE A 221 0.97 11.45 12.18
CA PHE A 221 1.94 12.09 13.04
C PHE A 221 2.10 13.57 12.70
N LEU A 222 2.10 13.92 11.42
CA LEU A 222 2.19 15.31 10.96
C LEU A 222 0.94 16.11 11.30
N CYS A 223 -0.27 15.55 11.18
CA CYS A 223 -1.48 16.19 11.67
C CYS A 223 -1.38 16.50 13.17
N ARG A 224 -0.94 15.53 13.98
CA ARG A 224 -0.74 15.72 15.42
C ARG A 224 0.33 16.78 15.74
N LEU A 225 1.39 16.87 14.91
CA LEU A 225 2.38 17.93 15.03
C LEU A 225 1.75 19.31 14.76
N VAL A 226 0.95 19.44 13.71
CA VAL A 226 0.22 20.68 13.38
C VAL A 226 -0.77 21.05 14.48
N ASP A 227 -1.35 20.06 15.17
CA ASP A 227 -2.27 20.25 16.30
C ASP A 227 -1.55 20.62 17.62
N GLY A 228 -0.22 20.64 17.62
CA GLY A 228 0.57 20.95 18.81
C GLY A 228 0.62 19.84 19.86
N GLU A 229 0.31 18.58 19.48
CA GLU A 229 0.34 17.45 20.40
C GLU A 229 1.76 16.99 20.78
N PHE A 230 2.79 17.48 20.09
CA PHE A 230 4.20 17.19 20.39
C PHE A 230 4.92 18.41 20.94
N ALA A 231 5.77 18.22 21.92
CA ALA A 231 6.60 19.29 22.46
C ALA A 231 7.61 19.87 21.44
N SER A 232 7.96 19.07 20.43
CA SER A 232 8.85 19.49 19.33
C SER A 232 8.71 18.57 18.11
N GLU A 233 9.11 19.09 16.94
CA GLU A 233 9.25 18.30 15.72
C GLU A 233 10.21 17.14 15.92
N LYS A 234 11.29 17.32 16.69
CA LYS A 234 12.25 16.27 17.02
C LYS A 234 11.57 15.09 17.73
N GLN A 235 10.74 15.36 18.75
CA GLN A 235 9.99 14.32 19.45
C GLN A 235 9.07 13.56 18.48
N MET A 236 8.34 14.29 17.66
CA MET A 236 7.47 13.67 16.65
C MET A 236 8.26 12.77 15.71
N CYS A 237 9.40 13.22 15.19
CA CYS A 237 10.26 12.42 14.30
C CYS A 237 10.78 11.15 14.96
N GLU A 238 11.20 11.20 16.23
CA GLU A 238 11.64 10.02 16.98
C GLU A 238 10.52 8.98 17.15
N GLU A 239 9.30 9.43 17.44
CA GLU A 239 8.14 8.55 17.56
C GLU A 239 7.70 7.99 16.21
N LEU A 240 7.67 8.82 15.17
CA LEU A 240 7.34 8.41 13.80
C LEU A 240 8.36 7.39 13.26
N ALA A 241 9.66 7.61 13.47
CA ALA A 241 10.70 6.66 13.07
C ALA A 241 10.48 5.27 13.69
N ARG A 242 10.15 5.22 14.98
CA ARG A 242 9.80 3.97 15.67
C ARG A 242 8.58 3.28 15.03
N ALA A 243 7.54 4.05 14.72
CA ALA A 243 6.33 3.55 14.08
C ALA A 243 6.59 3.03 12.66
N ILE A 244 7.42 3.71 11.86
CA ILE A 244 7.82 3.28 10.51
C ILE A 244 8.63 1.98 10.58
N LYS A 245 9.58 1.86 11.51
CA LYS A 245 10.36 0.63 11.73
C LYS A 245 9.45 -0.55 12.10
N GLN A 246 8.45 -0.34 12.96
CA GLN A 246 7.45 -1.37 13.27
C GLN A 246 6.60 -1.74 12.05
N PHE A 247 6.21 -0.75 11.25
CA PHE A 247 5.44 -1.00 10.03
C PHE A 247 6.25 -1.83 9.02
N ALA A 248 7.53 -1.50 8.81
CA ALA A 248 8.42 -2.29 7.96
C ALA A 248 8.53 -3.76 8.42
N ARG A 249 8.59 -4.01 9.72
CA ARG A 249 8.58 -5.39 10.27
C ARG A 249 7.26 -6.11 9.97
N ARG A 250 6.11 -5.42 10.11
CA ARG A 250 4.80 -6.00 9.77
C ARG A 250 4.69 -6.34 8.28
N GLN A 251 5.19 -5.47 7.40
CA GLN A 251 5.28 -5.77 5.97
C GLN A 251 6.11 -7.02 5.69
N MET A 252 7.30 -7.14 6.30
CA MET A 252 8.13 -8.33 6.14
C MET A 252 7.45 -9.61 6.65
N THR A 253 6.76 -9.54 7.80
CA THR A 253 5.98 -10.68 8.32
C THR A 253 4.86 -11.08 7.37
N TRP A 254 4.20 -10.10 6.73
CA TRP A 254 3.16 -10.37 5.74
C TRP A 254 3.74 -11.10 4.52
N PHE A 255 4.74 -10.50 3.86
CA PHE A 255 5.30 -11.05 2.63
C PHE A 255 6.03 -12.38 2.82
N ARG A 256 6.64 -12.64 3.98
CA ARG A 256 7.30 -13.94 4.29
C ARG A 256 6.35 -15.13 4.37
N ARG A 257 5.05 -14.91 4.43
CA ARG A 257 4.03 -15.99 4.37
C ARG A 257 3.97 -16.59 2.96
N ASP A 258 4.20 -15.79 1.94
CA ASP A 258 4.29 -16.24 0.56
C ASP A 258 5.67 -16.85 0.29
N LYS A 259 5.69 -18.18 0.07
CA LYS A 259 6.91 -18.93 -0.16
C LYS A 259 7.39 -18.87 -1.61
N THR A 260 6.60 -18.28 -2.50
CA THR A 260 6.95 -18.10 -3.92
C THR A 260 7.82 -16.86 -4.16
N ILE A 261 7.99 -16.00 -3.16
CA ILE A 261 8.81 -14.79 -3.27
C ILE A 261 10.30 -15.15 -3.28
N LEU A 262 10.98 -14.78 -4.36
CA LEU A 262 12.45 -14.77 -4.43
C LEU A 262 12.97 -13.53 -3.71
N TRP A 263 13.72 -13.73 -2.62
CA TRP A 263 14.25 -12.66 -1.80
C TRP A 263 15.64 -12.23 -2.27
N LEU A 264 15.78 -10.93 -2.53
CA LEU A 264 17.02 -10.29 -2.98
C LEU A 264 17.66 -9.51 -1.82
N ASP A 265 18.92 -9.80 -1.54
CA ASP A 265 19.70 -8.99 -0.59
C ASP A 265 20.17 -7.72 -1.28
N MET A 266 19.70 -6.59 -0.78
CA MET A 266 20.04 -5.28 -1.34
C MET A 266 21.46 -4.82 -1.06
N ALA A 267 22.22 -5.52 -0.22
CA ALA A 267 23.62 -5.27 0.03
C ALA A 267 24.55 -5.94 -1.01
N GLY A 268 24.03 -6.94 -1.74
CA GLY A 268 24.76 -7.65 -2.79
C GLY A 268 24.54 -7.06 -4.19
N ASP A 269 24.30 -7.93 -5.16
CA ASP A 269 23.87 -7.57 -6.53
C ASP A 269 22.37 -7.86 -6.77
N PRO A 270 21.46 -7.07 -6.22
CA PRO A 270 20.03 -7.30 -6.37
C PRO A 270 19.56 -7.08 -7.81
N VAL A 271 20.22 -6.24 -8.59
CA VAL A 271 19.84 -5.93 -9.97
C VAL A 271 20.18 -7.11 -10.88
N GLY A 272 21.41 -7.64 -10.80
CA GLY A 272 21.82 -8.81 -11.59
C GLY A 272 20.94 -10.02 -11.30
N GLN A 273 20.76 -10.37 -10.02
CA GLN A 273 19.91 -11.49 -9.61
C GLN A 273 18.45 -11.31 -10.06
N ALA A 274 17.91 -10.09 -9.97
CA ALA A 274 16.54 -9.81 -10.41
C ALA A 274 16.40 -9.94 -11.92
N LEU A 275 17.37 -9.48 -12.70
CA LEU A 275 17.36 -9.60 -14.17
C LEU A 275 17.45 -11.06 -14.62
N GLU A 276 18.33 -11.86 -14.02
CA GLU A 276 18.41 -13.29 -14.29
C GLU A 276 17.06 -13.99 -14.03
N ALA A 277 16.42 -13.68 -12.89
CA ALA A 277 15.12 -14.25 -12.55
C ALA A 277 14.01 -13.80 -13.53
N VAL A 278 14.00 -12.52 -13.93
CA VAL A 278 13.05 -12.00 -14.91
C VAL A 278 13.26 -12.64 -16.27
N ASP A 279 14.51 -12.78 -16.73
CA ASP A 279 14.82 -13.38 -18.02
C ASP A 279 14.43 -14.88 -18.07
N ALA A 280 14.72 -15.60 -17.00
CA ALA A 280 14.32 -17.01 -16.87
C ALA A 280 12.79 -17.16 -16.86
N PHE A 281 12.08 -16.28 -16.15
CA PHE A 281 10.62 -16.26 -16.12
C PHE A 281 10.02 -15.98 -17.49
N LEU A 282 10.53 -14.98 -18.21
CA LEU A 282 10.03 -14.59 -19.54
C LEU A 282 10.36 -15.63 -20.62
N ALA A 283 11.43 -16.40 -20.46
CA ALA A 283 11.79 -17.48 -21.39
C ALA A 283 10.94 -18.75 -21.19
N GLY A 284 10.33 -18.92 -20.02
CA GLY A 284 9.47 -20.08 -19.70
C GLY A 284 7.97 -19.79 -19.77
N ALA A 285 7.59 -18.55 -20.15
CA ALA A 285 6.21 -18.09 -20.20
C ALA A 285 5.57 -18.29 -21.59
#